data_390e0f28664d6c91b6feb71c06eca4c0
#
_entry.id   390e0f28664d6c91b6feb71c06eca4c0
#
_cell.length_a   1.000
_cell.length_b   1.000
_cell.length_c   1.000
_cell.angle_alpha   90.00
_cell.angle_beta   90.00
_cell.angle_gamma   90.00
#
_symmetry.space_group_name_H-M   'P 1'
#
loop_
_entity.id
_entity.type
_entity.pdbx_description
1 polymer ?
#
loop_
_entity_poly.entity_id
_entity_poly.type
_entity_poly.pdbx_seq_one_letter_code
_entity_poly.pdbx_strand_id
1 'polypeptide(L)'
;MRMHHYVKNLLVLLPVFFSGRFFTWESIVHALFAFLAFCFVSSAVYVLNDIRDAEKDRLHPKKKSRPIASGDISMKRAWLLFGVIVVLCAACNMAVFSPWGTAIIVLYFLLNVLYSAGIKNIPIADICILVSGFVLRVMYGAIVTDCTVSNWLYLMITVISFYLALGKRRGELRLGGKTRNVLCFYTHEFLDKNMYMFLAMANIFYALWSADSAGIKAVHPRLLVWTVPAVILLSLRYSFDIESESDADPVDVIMRDKVLIGFGICYAATMCAIFYL
;
A
#
# COMPACT_ATOMS: atom_id res chain seq x y z
N MET A 1 -10.44 14.22 -1.50
CA MET A 1 -9.55 13.19 -0.89
C MET A 1 -10.07 11.82 -1.28
N ARG A 2 -9.19 10.88 -1.64
CA ARG A 2 -9.59 9.52 -2.06
C ARG A 2 -9.53 8.58 -0.85
N MET A 3 -10.55 8.61 0.00
CA MET A 3 -10.56 7.89 1.29
C MET A 3 -10.36 6.37 1.13
N HIS A 4 -10.87 5.76 0.04
CA HIS A 4 -10.68 4.33 -0.25
C HIS A 4 -9.19 3.91 -0.32
N HIS A 5 -8.28 4.83 -0.68
CA HIS A 5 -6.85 4.54 -0.73
C HIS A 5 -6.14 4.61 0.63
N TYR A 6 -6.80 5.10 1.69
CA TYR A 6 -6.23 5.11 3.04
C TYR A 6 -6.07 3.70 3.62
N VAL A 7 -6.82 2.71 3.12
CA VAL A 7 -6.62 1.29 3.47
C VAL A 7 -5.16 0.87 3.24
N LYS A 8 -4.51 1.36 2.18
CA LYS A 8 -3.08 1.08 1.90
C LYS A 8 -2.15 1.65 2.99
N ASN A 9 -2.56 2.71 3.67
CA ASN A 9 -1.77 3.34 4.72
C ASN A 9 -1.82 2.57 6.05
N LEU A 10 -2.76 1.59 6.21
CA LEU A 10 -2.76 0.68 7.34
C LEU A 10 -1.46 -0.14 7.45
N LEU A 11 -0.71 -0.27 6.35
CA LEU A 11 0.63 -0.88 6.36
C LEU A 11 1.62 -0.17 7.30
N VAL A 12 1.40 1.11 7.61
CA VAL A 12 2.18 1.85 8.61
C VAL A 12 2.03 1.24 10.01
N LEU A 13 0.89 0.59 10.28
CA LEU A 13 0.58 -0.01 11.59
C LEU A 13 1.16 -1.43 11.74
N LEU A 14 1.56 -2.09 10.65
CA LEU A 14 2.06 -3.47 10.72
C LEU A 14 3.25 -3.67 11.66
N PRO A 15 4.28 -2.79 11.68
CA PRO A 15 5.41 -2.96 12.58
C PRO A 15 5.01 -2.98 14.05
N VAL A 16 4.16 -2.05 14.46
CA VAL A 16 3.70 -1.98 15.85
C VAL A 16 2.80 -3.15 16.22
N PHE A 17 1.96 -3.61 15.28
CA PHE A 17 1.13 -4.78 15.49
C PHE A 17 1.98 -6.04 15.74
N PHE A 18 2.98 -6.29 14.90
CA PHE A 18 3.85 -7.47 15.03
C PHE A 18 4.96 -7.31 16.09
N SER A 19 5.09 -6.15 16.73
CA SER A 19 6.02 -5.93 17.83
C SER A 19 5.53 -6.44 19.18
N GLY A 20 4.24 -6.85 19.28
CA GLY A 20 3.59 -7.20 20.55
C GLY A 20 3.31 -6.00 21.46
N ARG A 21 3.53 -4.75 21.00
CA ARG A 21 3.36 -3.52 21.78
C ARG A 21 2.12 -2.70 21.36
N PHE A 22 1.29 -3.22 20.47
CA PHE A 22 0.18 -2.46 19.87
C PHE A 22 -0.75 -1.81 20.90
N PHE A 23 -1.03 -2.48 22.01
CA PHE A 23 -1.96 -2.00 23.04
C PHE A 23 -1.31 -1.11 24.11
N THR A 24 -0.03 -0.75 24.01
CA THR A 24 0.56 0.26 24.91
C THR A 24 0.13 1.66 24.45
N TRP A 25 -0.21 2.54 25.41
CA TRP A 25 -0.69 3.88 25.10
C TRP A 25 0.27 4.68 24.20
N GLU A 26 1.53 4.64 24.50
CA GLU A 26 2.58 5.30 23.72
C GLU A 26 2.62 4.81 22.27
N SER A 27 2.59 3.48 22.07
CA SER A 27 2.59 2.89 20.72
C SER A 27 1.34 3.25 19.94
N ILE A 28 0.16 3.27 20.59
CA ILE A 28 -1.11 3.68 19.95
C ILE A 28 -1.01 5.12 19.47
N VAL A 29 -0.52 6.03 20.30
CA VAL A 29 -0.40 7.46 19.96
C VAL A 29 0.58 7.64 18.81
N HIS A 30 1.78 7.04 18.87
CA HIS A 30 2.77 7.12 17.80
C HIS A 30 2.24 6.50 16.49
N ALA A 31 1.62 5.34 16.56
CA ALA A 31 1.03 4.68 15.39
C ALA A 31 -0.08 5.52 14.75
N LEU A 32 -0.93 6.17 15.56
CA LEU A 32 -2.00 7.05 15.07
C LEU A 32 -1.42 8.27 14.34
N PHE A 33 -0.47 8.98 14.94
CA PHE A 33 0.18 10.12 14.29
C PHE A 33 0.95 9.71 13.04
N ALA A 34 1.63 8.55 13.06
CA ALA A 34 2.30 8.00 11.89
C ALA A 34 1.32 7.70 10.76
N PHE A 35 0.20 7.06 11.07
CA PHE A 35 -0.86 6.78 10.10
C PHE A 35 -1.43 8.08 9.50
N LEU A 36 -1.75 9.07 10.33
CA LEU A 36 -2.28 10.36 9.89
C LEU A 36 -1.26 11.11 9.03
N ALA A 37 0.01 11.17 9.42
CA ALA A 37 1.07 11.80 8.63
C ALA A 37 1.16 11.16 7.23
N PHE A 38 1.11 9.81 7.16
CA PHE A 38 1.14 9.11 5.88
C PHE A 38 -0.14 9.31 5.05
N CYS A 39 -1.30 9.45 5.68
CA CYS A 39 -2.54 9.82 5.02
C CYS A 39 -2.48 11.23 4.44
N PHE A 40 -1.89 12.19 5.17
CA PHE A 40 -1.73 13.54 4.69
C PHE A 40 -0.71 13.63 3.54
N VAL A 41 0.46 13.00 3.62
CA VAL A 41 1.41 13.03 2.49
C VAL A 41 0.83 12.35 1.26
N SER A 42 0.12 11.25 1.40
CA SER A 42 -0.57 10.59 0.29
C SER A 42 -1.63 11.52 -0.33
N SER A 43 -2.38 12.23 0.49
CA SER A 43 -3.38 13.20 0.03
C SER A 43 -2.75 14.40 -0.67
N ALA A 44 -1.61 14.91 -0.16
CA ALA A 44 -0.84 15.98 -0.81
C ALA A 44 -0.42 15.58 -2.22
N VAL A 45 0.09 14.35 -2.38
CA VAL A 45 0.44 13.79 -3.71
C VAL A 45 -0.78 13.78 -4.64
N TYR A 46 -1.97 13.33 -4.16
CA TYR A 46 -3.17 13.29 -5.00
C TYR A 46 -3.65 14.68 -5.38
N VAL A 47 -3.65 15.64 -4.46
CA VAL A 47 -4.05 17.03 -4.75
C VAL A 47 -3.10 17.65 -5.75
N LEU A 48 -1.79 17.46 -5.57
CA LEU A 48 -0.77 17.96 -6.51
C LEU A 48 -0.95 17.37 -7.91
N ASN A 49 -1.22 16.07 -8.00
CA ASN A 49 -1.50 15.41 -9.28
C ASN A 49 -2.78 15.93 -9.93
N ASP A 50 -3.87 16.10 -9.17
CA ASP A 50 -5.12 16.61 -9.67
C ASP A 50 -4.99 18.09 -10.11
N ILE A 51 -4.16 18.91 -9.46
CA ILE A 51 -3.81 20.28 -9.89
C ILE A 51 -3.06 20.25 -11.23
N ARG A 52 -2.01 19.41 -11.31
CA ARG A 52 -1.16 19.32 -12.50
C ARG A 52 -1.87 18.77 -13.73
N ASP A 53 -2.76 17.80 -13.52
CA ASP A 53 -3.46 17.12 -14.58
C ASP A 53 -4.84 17.76 -14.90
N ALA A 54 -5.22 18.88 -14.25
CA ALA A 54 -6.57 19.46 -14.32
C ALA A 54 -7.06 19.70 -15.77
N GLU A 55 -6.22 20.24 -16.64
CA GLU A 55 -6.58 20.51 -18.05
C GLU A 55 -6.81 19.22 -18.86
N LYS A 56 -5.93 18.21 -18.65
CA LYS A 56 -6.05 16.91 -19.30
C LYS A 56 -7.28 16.13 -18.79
N ASP A 57 -7.55 16.24 -17.49
CA ASP A 57 -8.68 15.56 -16.86
C ASP A 57 -10.02 16.14 -17.32
N ARG A 58 -10.12 17.43 -17.68
CA ARG A 58 -11.31 18.04 -18.28
C ARG A 58 -11.73 17.39 -19.60
N LEU A 59 -10.76 16.93 -20.37
CA LEU A 59 -10.97 16.27 -21.65
C LEU A 59 -11.25 14.77 -21.54
N HIS A 60 -11.06 14.19 -20.34
CA HIS A 60 -11.18 12.75 -20.15
C HIS A 60 -12.61 12.33 -19.75
N PRO A 61 -13.24 11.33 -20.39
CA PRO A 61 -14.65 10.95 -20.17
C PRO A 61 -15.00 10.69 -18.69
N LYS A 62 -14.15 9.98 -17.96
CA LYS A 62 -14.37 9.60 -16.54
C LYS A 62 -13.76 10.59 -15.54
N LYS A 63 -12.67 11.29 -15.91
CA LYS A 63 -11.92 12.12 -14.93
C LYS A 63 -12.42 13.57 -14.90
N LYS A 64 -13.22 14.00 -15.86
CA LYS A 64 -13.83 15.33 -15.90
C LYS A 64 -14.68 15.67 -14.66
N SER A 65 -15.17 14.64 -13.95
CA SER A 65 -15.93 14.79 -12.71
C SER A 65 -15.06 15.01 -11.45
N ARG A 66 -13.73 15.04 -11.58
CA ARG A 66 -12.86 15.38 -10.45
C ARG A 66 -13.06 16.83 -10.04
N PRO A 67 -13.12 17.15 -8.71
CA PRO A 67 -13.49 18.48 -8.22
C PRO A 67 -12.65 19.66 -8.76
N ILE A 68 -11.37 19.44 -9.07
CA ILE A 68 -10.50 20.48 -9.66
C ILE A 68 -10.72 20.57 -11.17
N ALA A 69 -10.93 19.44 -11.84
CA ALA A 69 -11.17 19.40 -13.28
C ALA A 69 -12.58 19.93 -13.62
N SER A 70 -13.61 19.59 -12.83
CA SER A 70 -14.98 20.10 -12.98
C SER A 70 -15.11 21.60 -12.72
N GLY A 71 -14.19 22.17 -11.92
CA GLY A 71 -14.25 23.57 -11.48
C GLY A 71 -14.95 23.79 -10.14
N ASP A 72 -15.45 22.73 -9.48
CA ASP A 72 -16.07 22.81 -8.15
C ASP A 72 -15.08 23.38 -7.12
N ILE A 73 -13.78 23.07 -7.28
CA ILE A 73 -12.69 23.65 -6.52
C ILE A 73 -11.83 24.51 -7.45
N SER A 74 -11.78 25.80 -7.20
CA SER A 74 -10.91 26.70 -7.96
C SER A 74 -9.44 26.38 -7.74
N MET A 75 -8.57 26.70 -8.71
CA MET A 75 -7.13 26.44 -8.65
C MET A 75 -6.48 27.07 -7.41
N LYS A 76 -6.90 28.29 -7.01
CA LYS A 76 -6.42 28.95 -5.79
C LYS A 76 -6.77 28.17 -4.52
N ARG A 77 -8.02 27.65 -4.44
CA ARG A 77 -8.45 26.82 -3.29
C ARG A 77 -7.74 25.46 -3.29
N ALA A 78 -7.42 24.90 -4.44
CA ALA A 78 -6.68 23.65 -4.55
C ALA A 78 -5.24 23.79 -4.02
N TRP A 79 -4.54 24.91 -4.34
CA TRP A 79 -3.23 25.22 -3.77
C TRP A 79 -3.27 25.49 -2.27
N LEU A 80 -4.30 26.19 -1.80
CA LEU A 80 -4.50 26.41 -0.36
C LEU A 80 -4.71 25.07 0.37
N LEU A 81 -5.57 24.19 -0.19
CA LEU A 81 -5.81 22.85 0.35
C LEU A 81 -4.51 22.02 0.40
N PHE A 82 -3.70 22.07 -0.66
CA PHE A 82 -2.39 21.43 -0.69
C PHE A 82 -1.50 21.91 0.45
N GLY A 83 -1.39 23.24 0.63
CA GLY A 83 -0.61 23.83 1.72
C GLY A 83 -1.08 23.40 3.11
N VAL A 84 -2.40 23.42 3.36
CA VAL A 84 -2.99 22.95 4.63
C VAL A 84 -2.66 21.48 4.88
N ILE A 85 -2.78 20.62 3.88
CA ILE A 85 -2.48 19.19 4.01
C ILE A 85 -0.98 18.97 4.32
N VAL A 86 -0.08 19.72 3.69
CA VAL A 86 1.36 19.65 3.96
C VAL A 86 1.67 20.09 5.39
N VAL A 87 1.05 21.16 5.88
CA VAL A 87 1.21 21.62 7.27
C VAL A 87 0.69 20.56 8.26
N LEU A 88 -0.47 19.95 8.01
CA LEU A 88 -1.00 18.87 8.85
C LEU A 88 -0.09 17.63 8.83
N CYS A 89 0.47 17.28 7.67
CA CYS A 89 1.46 16.21 7.57
C CYS A 89 2.68 16.51 8.43
N ALA A 90 3.23 17.72 8.31
CA ALA A 90 4.37 18.16 9.10
C ALA A 90 4.06 18.14 10.61
N ALA A 91 2.90 18.64 11.03
CA ALA A 91 2.48 18.65 12.43
C ALA A 91 2.39 17.22 13.00
N CYS A 92 1.73 16.29 12.30
CA CYS A 92 1.63 14.88 12.71
C CYS A 92 3.02 14.21 12.75
N ASN A 93 3.88 14.48 11.77
CA ASN A 93 5.22 13.93 11.72
C ASN A 93 6.13 14.49 12.83
N MET A 94 5.94 15.76 13.20
CA MET A 94 6.65 16.39 14.31
C MET A 94 6.23 15.84 15.68
N ALA A 95 4.98 15.43 15.84
CA ALA A 95 4.48 14.81 17.08
C ALA A 95 5.18 13.47 17.40
N VAL A 96 5.69 12.78 16.37
CA VAL A 96 6.43 11.51 16.47
C VAL A 96 7.84 11.68 15.92
N PHE A 97 8.48 12.81 16.21
CA PHE A 97 9.70 13.27 15.57
C PHE A 97 10.80 12.22 15.48
N SER A 98 11.11 11.86 14.23
CA SER A 98 12.25 11.05 13.86
C SER A 98 12.87 11.63 12.58
N PRO A 99 14.17 11.96 12.56
CA PRO A 99 14.84 12.44 11.35
C PRO A 99 14.72 11.46 10.18
N TRP A 100 14.87 10.18 10.45
CA TRP A 100 14.72 9.12 9.45
C TRP A 100 13.27 8.95 8.99
N GLY A 101 12.29 9.09 9.90
CA GLY A 101 10.87 9.12 9.54
C GLY A 101 10.56 10.29 8.59
N THR A 102 11.07 11.48 8.89
CA THR A 102 10.93 12.65 8.02
C THR A 102 11.56 12.39 6.65
N ALA A 103 12.77 11.80 6.59
CA ALA A 103 13.42 11.44 5.33
C ALA A 103 12.55 10.50 4.47
N ILE A 104 11.87 9.52 5.10
CA ILE A 104 10.97 8.60 4.37
C ILE A 104 9.73 9.32 3.83
N ILE A 105 9.10 10.22 4.59
CA ILE A 105 7.96 11.03 4.12
C ILE A 105 8.37 11.86 2.89
N VAL A 106 9.53 12.52 2.97
CA VAL A 106 10.08 13.33 1.86
C VAL A 106 10.39 12.43 0.66
N LEU A 107 11.05 11.29 0.86
CA LEU A 107 11.37 10.34 -0.20
C LEU A 107 10.09 9.82 -0.88
N TYR A 108 9.07 9.45 -0.09
CA TYR A 108 7.78 9.03 -0.63
C TYR A 108 7.14 10.11 -1.49
N PHE A 109 7.15 11.36 -1.02
CA PHE A 109 6.61 12.49 -1.78
C PHE A 109 7.37 12.69 -3.09
N LEU A 110 8.72 12.74 -3.04
CA LEU A 110 9.56 12.93 -4.21
C LEU A 110 9.38 11.81 -5.25
N LEU A 111 9.36 10.54 -4.83
CA LEU A 111 9.13 9.41 -5.74
C LEU A 111 7.78 9.51 -6.45
N ASN A 112 6.73 9.94 -5.77
CA ASN A 112 5.42 10.13 -6.39
C ASN A 112 5.37 11.33 -7.35
N VAL A 113 6.10 12.41 -7.06
CA VAL A 113 6.26 13.54 -7.97
C VAL A 113 7.01 13.11 -9.24
N LEU A 114 8.13 12.40 -9.08
CA LEU A 114 8.91 11.84 -10.20
C LEU A 114 8.08 10.85 -11.03
N TYR A 115 7.32 9.99 -10.37
CA TYR A 115 6.37 9.10 -11.04
C TYR A 115 5.41 9.86 -11.95
N SER A 116 4.82 10.92 -11.42
CA SER A 116 3.88 11.76 -12.16
C SER A 116 4.57 12.59 -13.24
N ALA A 117 5.85 12.94 -13.04
CA ALA A 117 6.65 13.72 -14.00
C ALA A 117 6.99 12.94 -15.29
N GLY A 118 7.01 11.62 -15.25
CA GLY A 118 7.28 10.82 -16.46
C GLY A 118 7.69 9.38 -16.24
N ILE A 119 8.20 9.02 -15.05
CA ILE A 119 8.69 7.65 -14.77
C ILE A 119 7.58 6.61 -14.93
N LYS A 120 6.31 6.99 -14.74
CA LYS A 120 5.14 6.14 -15.02
C LYS A 120 5.07 5.58 -16.46
N ASN A 121 5.86 6.12 -17.39
CA ASN A 121 5.92 5.67 -18.79
C ASN A 121 7.14 4.77 -19.07
N ILE A 122 8.00 4.53 -18.08
CA ILE A 122 9.19 3.68 -18.21
C ILE A 122 8.83 2.28 -17.68
N PRO A 123 8.93 1.23 -18.51
CA PRO A 123 8.65 -0.14 -18.10
C PRO A 123 9.49 -0.54 -16.87
N ILE A 124 8.90 -1.34 -16.01
CA ILE A 124 9.48 -1.82 -14.74
C ILE A 124 9.65 -0.70 -13.72
N ALA A 125 10.18 0.47 -14.07
CA ALA A 125 10.31 1.60 -13.15
C ALA A 125 8.96 2.07 -12.60
N ASP A 126 7.90 2.00 -13.41
CA ASP A 126 6.53 2.31 -12.99
C ASP A 126 6.02 1.34 -11.91
N ILE A 127 6.39 0.05 -12.00
CA ILE A 127 6.09 -0.97 -11.00
C ILE A 127 6.93 -0.75 -9.74
N CYS A 128 8.25 -0.53 -9.90
CA CYS A 128 9.17 -0.33 -8.78
C CYS A 128 8.76 0.84 -7.88
N ILE A 129 8.30 1.96 -8.45
CA ILE A 129 7.82 3.10 -7.62
C ILE A 129 6.52 2.75 -6.88
N LEU A 130 5.62 1.98 -7.48
CA LEU A 130 4.44 1.51 -6.75
C LEU A 130 4.83 0.62 -5.57
N VAL A 131 5.74 -0.31 -5.78
CA VAL A 131 6.27 -1.22 -4.75
C VAL A 131 6.98 -0.44 -3.65
N SER A 132 7.87 0.50 -4.00
CA SER A 132 8.56 1.34 -3.02
C SER A 132 7.57 2.09 -2.12
N GLY A 133 6.45 2.53 -2.66
CA GLY A 133 5.40 3.18 -1.88
C GLY A 133 4.81 2.29 -0.78
N PHE A 134 4.67 0.99 -1.00
CA PHE A 134 4.24 0.04 0.03
C PHE A 134 5.33 -0.21 1.07
N VAL A 135 6.56 -0.45 0.63
CA VAL A 135 7.71 -0.68 1.50
C VAL A 135 7.99 0.53 2.40
N LEU A 136 7.96 1.75 1.84
CA LEU A 136 8.18 2.98 2.60
C LEU A 136 7.13 3.19 3.71
N ARG A 137 5.89 2.73 3.53
CA ARG A 137 4.87 2.75 4.60
C ARG A 137 5.29 1.92 5.80
N VAL A 138 5.75 0.71 5.54
CA VAL A 138 6.19 -0.20 6.62
C VAL A 138 7.46 0.32 7.28
N MET A 139 8.44 0.79 6.49
CA MET A 139 9.66 1.39 7.02
C MET A 139 9.37 2.61 7.89
N TYR A 140 8.47 3.49 7.45
CA TYR A 140 8.06 4.65 8.22
C TYR A 140 7.44 4.25 9.57
N GLY A 141 6.48 3.31 9.51
CA GLY A 141 5.86 2.78 10.73
C GLY A 141 6.88 2.20 11.70
N ALA A 142 7.81 1.38 11.21
CA ALA A 142 8.86 0.76 12.02
C ALA A 142 9.76 1.79 12.72
N ILE A 143 10.22 2.79 11.97
CA ILE A 143 11.13 3.84 12.49
C ILE A 143 10.43 4.73 13.53
N VAL A 144 9.20 5.16 13.24
CA VAL A 144 8.47 6.08 14.10
C VAL A 144 7.99 5.43 15.40
N THR A 145 7.69 4.14 15.35
CA THR A 145 7.26 3.38 16.55
C THR A 145 8.41 2.65 17.25
N ASP A 146 9.63 2.85 16.78
CA ASP A 146 10.85 2.15 17.26
C ASP A 146 10.66 0.62 17.35
N CYS A 147 10.04 0.07 16.31
CA CYS A 147 9.77 -1.35 16.21
C CYS A 147 10.71 -2.03 15.21
N THR A 148 11.37 -3.09 15.63
CA THR A 148 12.16 -3.92 14.73
C THR A 148 11.22 -4.79 13.88
N VAL A 149 11.47 -4.82 12.58
CA VAL A 149 10.75 -5.68 11.63
C VAL A 149 11.73 -6.73 11.12
N SER A 150 11.30 -8.00 11.10
CA SER A 150 12.16 -9.06 10.60
C SER A 150 12.44 -8.93 9.11
N ASN A 151 13.60 -9.40 8.66
CA ASN A 151 13.96 -9.40 7.25
C ASN A 151 12.96 -10.19 6.39
N TRP A 152 12.44 -11.28 6.92
CA TRP A 152 11.43 -12.10 6.23
C TRP A 152 10.14 -11.33 5.98
N LEU A 153 9.70 -10.52 6.96
CA LEU A 153 8.51 -9.69 6.81
C LEU A 153 8.72 -8.59 5.77
N TYR A 154 9.89 -7.93 5.74
CA TYR A 154 10.23 -6.97 4.69
C TYR A 154 10.26 -7.60 3.30
N LEU A 155 10.87 -8.78 3.16
CA LEU A 155 10.91 -9.50 1.89
C LEU A 155 9.49 -9.90 1.45
N MET A 156 8.67 -10.43 2.36
CA MET A 156 7.27 -10.78 2.07
C MET A 156 6.47 -9.57 1.58
N ILE A 157 6.55 -8.43 2.29
CA ILE A 157 5.85 -7.20 1.90
C ILE A 157 6.33 -6.71 0.53
N THR A 158 7.63 -6.79 0.26
CA THR A 158 8.18 -6.39 -1.02
C THR A 158 7.63 -7.23 -2.16
N VAL A 159 7.68 -8.57 -2.04
CA VAL A 159 7.24 -9.45 -3.13
C VAL A 159 5.72 -9.45 -3.32
N ILE A 160 4.93 -9.36 -2.24
CA ILE A 160 3.48 -9.21 -2.37
C ILE A 160 3.11 -7.88 -3.03
N SER A 161 3.90 -6.82 -2.77
CA SER A 161 3.71 -5.52 -3.44
C SER A 161 4.00 -5.59 -4.94
N PHE A 162 5.00 -6.38 -5.37
CA PHE A 162 5.23 -6.66 -6.79
C PHE A 162 4.05 -7.43 -7.40
N TYR A 163 3.56 -8.47 -6.73
CA TYR A 163 2.39 -9.22 -7.17
C TYR A 163 1.17 -8.30 -7.39
N LEU A 164 0.85 -7.45 -6.41
CA LEU A 164 -0.27 -6.51 -6.50
C LEU A 164 -0.08 -5.45 -7.60
N ALA A 165 1.15 -4.94 -7.77
CA ALA A 165 1.47 -3.96 -8.79
C ALA A 165 1.37 -4.56 -10.21
N LEU A 166 1.85 -5.78 -10.41
CA LEU A 166 1.72 -6.53 -11.66
C LEU A 166 0.26 -6.84 -11.97
N GLY A 167 -0.51 -7.31 -10.97
CA GLY A 167 -1.95 -7.56 -11.11
C GLY A 167 -2.71 -6.32 -11.57
N LYS A 168 -2.35 -5.15 -11.04
CA LYS A 168 -2.90 -3.88 -11.51
C LYS A 168 -2.57 -3.61 -12.99
N ARG A 169 -1.34 -3.87 -13.45
CA ARG A 169 -0.96 -3.72 -14.87
C ARG A 169 -1.69 -4.71 -15.76
N ARG A 170 -1.84 -5.95 -15.28
CA ARG A 170 -2.58 -6.99 -15.99
C ARG A 170 -4.04 -6.58 -16.24
N GLY A 171 -4.73 -6.07 -15.24
CA GLY A 171 -6.10 -5.61 -15.39
C GLY A 171 -6.23 -4.37 -16.28
N GLU A 172 -5.32 -3.38 -16.14
CA GLU A 172 -5.28 -2.21 -17.04
C GLU A 172 -5.04 -2.65 -18.50
N LEU A 173 -4.26 -3.69 -18.76
CA LEU A 173 -4.01 -4.26 -20.08
C LEU A 173 -5.27 -4.95 -20.65
N ARG A 174 -6.00 -5.71 -19.82
CA ARG A 174 -7.28 -6.36 -20.19
C ARG A 174 -8.35 -5.36 -20.61
N LEU A 175 -8.39 -4.19 -19.99
CA LEU A 175 -9.32 -3.08 -20.33
C LEU A 175 -8.98 -2.36 -21.65
N GLY A 176 -8.08 -2.92 -22.46
CA GLY A 176 -7.74 -2.42 -23.80
C GLY A 176 -6.52 -1.51 -23.87
N GLY A 177 -5.70 -1.45 -22.81
CA GLY A 177 -4.34 -0.84 -22.83
C GLY A 177 -4.23 0.65 -23.12
N LYS A 178 -5.32 1.33 -23.47
CA LYS A 178 -5.32 2.75 -23.88
C LYS A 178 -5.13 3.75 -22.73
N THR A 179 -5.06 3.28 -21.50
CA THR A 179 -5.02 4.15 -20.33
C THR A 179 -3.62 4.69 -20.01
N ARG A 180 -2.56 3.99 -20.43
CA ARG A 180 -1.16 4.36 -20.19
C ARG A 180 -0.25 3.90 -21.32
N ASN A 181 0.70 4.74 -21.71
CA ASN A 181 1.67 4.42 -22.76
C ASN A 181 2.58 3.23 -22.39
N VAL A 182 2.90 3.05 -21.11
CA VAL A 182 3.78 1.95 -20.66
C VAL A 182 3.18 0.56 -20.90
N LEU A 183 1.86 0.45 -21.03
CA LEU A 183 1.20 -0.85 -21.19
C LEU A 183 1.53 -1.53 -22.53
N CYS A 184 1.94 -0.78 -23.56
CA CYS A 184 2.35 -1.37 -24.85
C CYS A 184 3.64 -2.24 -24.74
N PHE A 185 4.42 -2.07 -23.68
CA PHE A 185 5.64 -2.86 -23.45
C PHE A 185 5.38 -4.14 -22.65
N TYR A 186 4.19 -4.30 -22.03
CA TYR A 186 3.85 -5.47 -21.25
C TYR A 186 3.01 -6.44 -22.05
N THR A 187 3.34 -7.72 -21.97
CA THR A 187 2.50 -8.81 -22.47
C THR A 187 1.75 -9.47 -21.31
N HIS A 188 0.59 -10.07 -21.58
CA HIS A 188 -0.13 -10.87 -20.57
C HIS A 188 0.75 -11.98 -20.02
N GLU A 189 1.48 -12.67 -20.90
CA GLU A 189 2.38 -13.76 -20.53
C GLU A 189 3.49 -13.30 -19.57
N PHE A 190 4.11 -12.16 -19.82
CA PHE A 190 5.12 -11.59 -18.94
C PHE A 190 4.53 -11.27 -17.56
N LEU A 191 3.36 -10.64 -17.51
CA LEU A 191 2.71 -10.27 -16.25
C LEU A 191 2.31 -11.51 -15.46
N ASP A 192 1.68 -12.51 -16.09
CA ASP A 192 1.22 -13.74 -15.44
C ASP A 192 2.38 -14.55 -14.86
N LYS A 193 3.43 -14.81 -15.63
CA LYS A 193 4.62 -15.54 -15.16
C LYS A 193 5.26 -14.88 -13.93
N ASN A 194 5.42 -13.57 -13.97
CA ASN A 194 6.02 -12.84 -12.86
C ASN A 194 5.06 -12.75 -11.65
N MET A 195 3.76 -12.64 -11.86
CA MET A 195 2.78 -12.67 -10.78
C MET A 195 2.84 -13.99 -10.01
N TYR A 196 2.83 -15.14 -10.71
CA TYR A 196 2.93 -16.44 -10.04
C TYR A 196 4.25 -16.62 -9.31
N MET A 197 5.37 -16.16 -9.88
CA MET A 197 6.67 -16.18 -9.21
C MET A 197 6.62 -15.37 -7.90
N PHE A 198 6.15 -14.14 -7.93
CA PHE A 198 6.10 -13.30 -6.73
C PHE A 198 5.09 -13.82 -5.69
N LEU A 199 3.97 -14.41 -6.11
CA LEU A 199 3.02 -15.03 -5.19
C LEU A 199 3.62 -16.24 -4.47
N ALA A 200 4.33 -17.11 -5.20
CA ALA A 200 5.03 -18.24 -4.61
C ALA A 200 6.09 -17.78 -3.60
N MET A 201 6.90 -16.77 -3.97
CA MET A 201 7.88 -16.16 -3.05
C MET A 201 7.21 -15.55 -1.81
N ALA A 202 6.06 -14.89 -1.95
CA ALA A 202 5.34 -14.31 -0.82
C ALA A 202 4.90 -15.38 0.18
N ASN A 203 4.35 -16.50 -0.30
CA ASN A 203 3.96 -17.62 0.55
C ASN A 203 5.19 -18.28 1.23
N ILE A 204 6.32 -18.40 0.52
CA ILE A 204 7.57 -18.93 1.09
C ILE A 204 8.12 -17.99 2.18
N PHE A 205 8.21 -16.67 1.92
CA PHE A 205 8.71 -15.71 2.92
C PHE A 205 7.78 -15.61 4.12
N TYR A 206 6.46 -15.74 3.92
CA TYR A 206 5.53 -15.84 5.03
C TYR A 206 5.77 -17.10 5.87
N ALA A 207 5.97 -18.25 5.24
CA ALA A 207 6.25 -19.50 5.94
C ALA A 207 7.57 -19.43 6.72
N LEU A 208 8.63 -18.86 6.12
CA LEU A 208 9.92 -18.64 6.79
C LEU A 208 9.77 -17.66 7.96
N TRP A 209 9.02 -16.57 7.78
CA TRP A 209 8.72 -15.65 8.89
C TRP A 209 7.98 -16.34 10.02
N SER A 210 6.95 -17.13 9.71
CA SER A 210 6.15 -17.82 10.72
C SER A 210 6.90 -18.92 11.46
N ALA A 211 7.94 -19.48 10.84
CA ALA A 211 8.81 -20.50 11.44
C ALA A 211 9.97 -19.90 12.28
N ASP A 212 10.32 -18.63 12.04
CA ASP A 212 11.38 -17.91 12.77
C ASP A 212 10.87 -17.38 14.11
N SER A 213 10.52 -18.32 14.99
CA SER A 213 9.92 -18.01 16.30
C SER A 213 10.85 -17.23 17.24
N ALA A 214 12.16 -17.23 17.00
CA ALA A 214 13.14 -16.57 17.86
C ALA A 214 13.10 -15.03 17.75
N GLY A 215 12.69 -14.50 16.58
CA GLY A 215 12.60 -13.06 16.31
C GLY A 215 11.20 -12.46 16.55
N ILE A 216 10.19 -13.28 16.81
CA ILE A 216 8.79 -12.85 16.88
C ILE A 216 8.36 -12.67 18.35
N LYS A 217 7.89 -11.47 18.68
CA LYS A 217 7.40 -11.09 20.02
C LYS A 217 5.90 -11.40 20.18
N ALA A 218 5.48 -12.62 19.86
CA ALA A 218 4.12 -13.09 20.08
C ALA A 218 4.01 -13.88 21.40
N VAL A 219 2.82 -13.94 21.99
CA VAL A 219 2.55 -14.78 23.18
C VAL A 219 2.70 -16.27 22.81
N HIS A 220 2.21 -16.64 21.63
CA HIS A 220 2.23 -18.01 21.15
C HIS A 220 2.94 -18.16 19.79
N PRO A 221 4.26 -17.86 19.67
CA PRO A 221 4.94 -17.80 18.37
C PRO A 221 4.94 -19.13 17.61
N ARG A 222 4.91 -20.27 18.31
CA ARG A 222 4.86 -21.60 17.70
C ARG A 222 3.57 -21.87 16.92
N LEU A 223 2.49 -21.15 17.22
CA LEU A 223 1.21 -21.31 16.50
C LEU A 223 1.21 -20.62 15.14
N LEU A 224 2.15 -19.70 14.87
CA LEU A 224 2.20 -18.96 13.61
C LEU A 224 2.37 -19.88 12.40
N VAL A 225 3.11 -20.96 12.50
CA VAL A 225 3.28 -21.90 11.38
C VAL A 225 1.96 -22.51 10.91
N TRP A 226 1.00 -22.68 11.81
CA TRP A 226 -0.32 -23.20 11.47
C TRP A 226 -1.21 -22.21 10.72
N THR A 227 -0.80 -20.94 10.63
CA THR A 227 -1.50 -19.95 9.81
C THR A 227 -1.07 -19.98 8.34
N VAL A 228 0.01 -20.69 7.99
CA VAL A 228 0.51 -20.80 6.61
C VAL A 228 -0.54 -21.33 5.63
N PRO A 229 -1.29 -22.43 5.94
CA PRO A 229 -2.35 -22.91 5.06
C PRO A 229 -3.44 -21.85 4.81
N ALA A 230 -3.80 -21.06 5.83
CA ALA A 230 -4.78 -19.99 5.69
C ALA A 230 -4.30 -18.88 4.75
N VAL A 231 -3.02 -18.51 4.83
CA VAL A 231 -2.42 -17.52 3.91
C VAL A 231 -2.37 -18.05 2.47
N ILE A 232 -2.05 -19.33 2.28
CA ILE A 232 -2.10 -19.96 0.96
C ILE A 232 -3.54 -19.91 0.39
N LEU A 233 -4.55 -20.24 1.19
CA LEU A 233 -5.95 -20.16 0.77
C LEU A 233 -6.39 -18.74 0.43
N LEU A 234 -6.00 -17.73 1.24
CA LEU A 234 -6.24 -16.32 0.94
C LEU A 234 -5.56 -15.92 -0.39
N SER A 235 -4.34 -16.36 -0.60
CA SER A 235 -3.59 -16.10 -1.83
C SER A 235 -4.25 -16.70 -3.06
N LEU A 236 -4.71 -17.95 -2.97
CA LEU A 236 -5.42 -18.65 -4.04
C LEU A 236 -6.76 -17.96 -4.34
N ARG A 237 -7.54 -17.61 -3.29
CA ARG A 237 -8.82 -16.93 -3.48
C ARG A 237 -8.65 -15.58 -4.16
N TYR A 238 -7.68 -14.78 -3.68
CA TYR A 238 -7.37 -13.49 -4.28
C TYR A 238 -6.91 -13.62 -5.74
N SER A 239 -6.07 -14.63 -6.06
CA SER A 239 -5.65 -14.91 -7.45
C SER A 239 -6.83 -15.29 -8.34
N PHE A 240 -7.76 -16.11 -7.83
CA PHE A 240 -8.97 -16.48 -8.54
C PHE A 240 -9.83 -15.25 -8.89
N ASP A 241 -9.99 -14.32 -7.93
CA ASP A 241 -10.77 -13.10 -8.14
C ASP A 241 -10.12 -12.16 -9.16
N ILE A 242 -8.78 -11.99 -9.13
CA ILE A 242 -8.06 -11.20 -10.14
C ILE A 242 -8.20 -11.81 -11.55
N GLU A 243 -8.27 -13.13 -11.67
CA GLU A 243 -8.44 -13.76 -12.96
C GLU A 243 -9.84 -13.62 -13.52
N SER A 244 -10.85 -13.65 -12.66
CA SER A 244 -12.26 -13.60 -13.06
C SER A 244 -12.75 -12.18 -13.37
N GLU A 245 -12.20 -11.15 -12.72
CA GLU A 245 -12.69 -9.79 -12.81
C GLU A 245 -11.82 -8.85 -13.67
N SER A 246 -12.45 -7.83 -14.25
CA SER A 246 -11.80 -6.86 -15.14
C SER A 246 -11.17 -5.66 -14.42
N ASP A 247 -11.49 -5.42 -13.15
CA ASP A 247 -10.96 -4.28 -12.38
C ASP A 247 -9.79 -4.72 -11.49
N ALA A 248 -8.65 -4.08 -11.67
CA ALA A 248 -7.36 -4.53 -11.16
C ALA A 248 -6.82 -3.71 -9.99
N ASP A 249 -7.60 -2.83 -9.37
CA ASP A 249 -7.12 -2.21 -8.12
C ASP A 249 -7.26 -3.24 -6.98
N PRO A 250 -6.16 -3.59 -6.28
CA PRO A 250 -6.17 -4.60 -5.23
C PRO A 250 -7.22 -4.37 -4.14
N VAL A 251 -7.51 -3.09 -3.82
CA VAL A 251 -8.50 -2.73 -2.81
C VAL A 251 -9.91 -3.05 -3.30
N ASP A 252 -10.19 -2.77 -4.57
CA ASP A 252 -11.53 -3.01 -5.14
C ASP A 252 -11.81 -4.51 -5.24
N VAL A 253 -10.81 -5.33 -5.58
CA VAL A 253 -10.93 -6.80 -5.61
C VAL A 253 -11.27 -7.33 -4.21
N ILE A 254 -10.52 -6.92 -3.18
CA ILE A 254 -10.76 -7.38 -1.81
C ILE A 254 -12.15 -6.95 -1.32
N MET A 255 -12.57 -5.71 -1.60
CA MET A 255 -13.84 -5.18 -1.11
C MET A 255 -15.08 -5.79 -1.75
N ARG A 256 -14.94 -6.44 -2.92
CA ARG A 256 -16.05 -7.08 -3.63
C ARG A 256 -16.30 -8.52 -3.17
N ASP A 257 -15.26 -9.27 -2.81
CA ASP A 257 -15.41 -10.66 -2.38
C ASP A 257 -15.66 -10.77 -0.88
N LYS A 258 -16.93 -11.05 -0.51
CA LYS A 258 -17.35 -11.28 0.89
C LYS A 258 -16.64 -12.47 1.53
N VAL A 259 -16.29 -13.50 0.74
CA VAL A 259 -15.58 -14.69 1.22
C VAL A 259 -14.14 -14.32 1.59
N LEU A 260 -13.47 -13.56 0.71
CA LEU A 260 -12.12 -13.06 0.98
C LEU A 260 -12.08 -12.15 2.21
N ILE A 261 -13.08 -11.26 2.37
CA ILE A 261 -13.23 -10.43 3.57
C ILE A 261 -13.40 -11.31 4.82
N GLY A 262 -14.29 -12.30 4.77
CA GLY A 262 -14.55 -13.21 5.89
C GLY A 262 -13.28 -13.98 6.32
N PHE A 263 -12.56 -14.57 5.36
CA PHE A 263 -11.26 -15.21 5.62
C PHE A 263 -10.23 -14.23 6.17
N GLY A 264 -10.17 -13.00 5.64
CA GLY A 264 -9.28 -11.96 6.13
C GLY A 264 -9.57 -11.56 7.57
N ILE A 265 -10.85 -11.44 7.96
CA ILE A 265 -11.25 -11.15 9.34
C ILE A 265 -10.89 -12.32 10.27
N CYS A 266 -11.17 -13.55 9.88
CA CYS A 266 -10.79 -14.74 10.67
C CYS A 266 -9.28 -14.83 10.84
N TYR A 267 -8.51 -14.57 9.78
CA TYR A 267 -7.06 -14.52 9.84
C TYR A 267 -6.57 -13.42 10.80
N ALA A 268 -7.11 -12.20 10.69
CA ALA A 268 -6.74 -11.09 11.56
C ALA A 268 -7.06 -11.39 13.03
N ALA A 269 -8.22 -11.98 13.33
CA ALA A 269 -8.59 -12.42 14.69
C ALA A 269 -7.63 -13.48 15.22
N THR A 270 -7.26 -14.46 14.39
CA THR A 270 -6.27 -15.51 14.74
C THR A 270 -4.91 -14.86 15.05
N MET A 271 -4.45 -13.93 14.24
CA MET A 271 -3.19 -13.20 14.47
C MET A 271 -3.25 -12.38 15.77
N CYS A 272 -4.36 -11.71 16.06
CA CYS A 272 -4.56 -11.01 17.34
C CYS A 272 -4.46 -11.98 18.52
N ALA A 273 -5.11 -13.14 18.44
CA ALA A 273 -5.04 -14.15 19.49
C ALA A 273 -3.59 -14.66 19.70
N ILE A 274 -2.87 -14.98 18.62
CA ILE A 274 -1.48 -15.49 18.70
C ILE A 274 -0.53 -14.43 19.29
N PHE A 275 -0.72 -13.15 18.98
CA PHE A 275 0.19 -12.10 19.42
C PHE A 275 -0.11 -11.56 20.82
N TYR A 276 -1.38 -11.57 21.26
CA TYR A 276 -1.82 -10.80 22.43
C TYR A 276 -2.59 -11.60 23.49
N LEU A 277 -3.12 -12.78 23.17
CA LEU A 277 -3.83 -13.66 24.11
C LEU A 277 -3.04 -14.92 24.43
#